data_e9a99909f72365b7caecec4eecbd9c8d
#
_entry.id   e9a99909f72365b7caecec4eecbd9c8d
#
_cell.length_a   1.000
_cell.length_b   1.000
_cell.length_c   1.000
_cell.angle_alpha   90.00
_cell.angle_beta   90.00
_cell.angle_gamma   90.00
#
_symmetry.space_group_name_H-M   'P 1'
#
loop_
_entity.id
_entity.type
_entity.pdbx_description
1 polymer ?
#
loop_
_entity_poly.entity_id
_entity_poly.type
_entity_poly.pdbx_seq_one_letter_code
_entity_poly.pdbx_strand_id
1 'polypeptide(L)'
;MCRKYSASGHSSLDGRYRITIYDAMDDMEEDWALVAEGKDIFFSPEFLRVVEKFPASGIKPFYGIVYDEDRPAGILYFQSRYVRLAENLRNPGDEEQGIFRGISSLMRKAVVRSINFETVVCGNLMVTGRYGFCFNDTIARDEQFYLVIKSTEVINKYLTGKDIKPGLVLIKDFFEEDVPSEGEYHKGFTKFSVQPKMILEMDPSWHTFDDYLDAMKSKYRVRARNAIKKSADITRVIFDETDIANHRETIHSLYRNVSDQADFNAFILHQNYFEKISEALGKNMRFTTYWRKGRMVAFFT
;
A
#
# COMPACT_ATOMS: atom_id res chain seq x y z
N MET A 1 -29.31 -4.95 -22.50
CA MET A 1 -28.74 -3.60 -22.69
C MET A 1 -27.24 -3.73 -22.64
N CYS A 2 -26.52 -3.70 -23.75
CA CYS A 2 -25.08 -3.90 -23.80
C CYS A 2 -24.40 -2.65 -23.24
N ARG A 3 -23.81 -2.72 -22.03
CA ARG A 3 -22.98 -1.63 -21.47
C ARG A 3 -21.73 -1.49 -22.32
N LYS A 4 -21.48 -0.31 -22.87
CA LYS A 4 -20.21 0.05 -23.49
C LYS A 4 -19.17 0.19 -22.37
N TYR A 5 -18.39 -0.86 -22.13
CA TYR A 5 -17.20 -0.73 -21.28
C TYR A 5 -16.17 0.13 -22.01
N SER A 6 -15.68 1.17 -21.33
CA SER A 6 -14.52 1.95 -21.80
C SER A 6 -13.30 1.02 -21.89
N ALA A 7 -12.43 1.28 -22.85
CA ALA A 7 -11.31 0.43 -23.28
C ALA A 7 -10.60 -0.29 -22.13
N SER A 8 -11.01 -1.51 -21.88
CA SER A 8 -10.38 -2.45 -20.94
C SER A 8 -9.39 -3.33 -21.70
N GLY A 9 -8.20 -3.55 -21.12
CA GLY A 9 -7.27 -4.55 -21.65
C GLY A 9 -7.77 -5.95 -21.29
N HIS A 10 -8.00 -6.80 -22.28
CA HIS A 10 -8.42 -8.17 -22.06
C HIS A 10 -7.30 -9.15 -22.41
N SER A 11 -7.14 -10.21 -21.62
CA SER A 11 -6.35 -11.37 -22.00
C SER A 11 -7.09 -12.63 -21.54
N SER A 12 -7.29 -13.59 -22.45
CA SER A 12 -7.75 -14.93 -22.11
C SER A 12 -6.53 -15.80 -21.80
N LEU A 13 -6.57 -16.53 -20.69
CA LEU A 13 -5.56 -17.47 -20.24
C LEU A 13 -6.13 -18.88 -20.33
N ASP A 14 -5.49 -19.73 -21.10
CA ASP A 14 -5.75 -21.18 -21.20
C ASP A 14 -7.23 -21.55 -21.45
N GLY A 15 -8.02 -20.61 -22.02
CA GLY A 15 -9.43 -20.80 -22.32
C GLY A 15 -10.37 -20.76 -21.11
N ARG A 16 -9.85 -20.81 -19.87
CA ARG A 16 -10.64 -20.80 -18.63
C ARG A 16 -10.69 -19.42 -17.99
N TYR A 17 -9.53 -18.81 -17.78
CA TYR A 17 -9.46 -17.52 -17.08
C TYR A 17 -9.40 -16.34 -18.05
N ARG A 18 -10.11 -15.28 -17.69
CA ARG A 18 -10.03 -13.99 -18.36
C ARG A 18 -9.60 -12.92 -17.35
N ILE A 19 -8.59 -12.13 -17.69
CA ILE A 19 -8.13 -10.99 -16.88
C ILE A 19 -8.52 -9.71 -17.59
N THR A 20 -9.17 -8.81 -16.85
CA THR A 20 -9.58 -7.50 -17.34
C THR A 20 -9.03 -6.40 -16.46
N ILE A 21 -8.41 -5.36 -17.06
CA ILE A 21 -7.86 -4.19 -16.36
C ILE A 21 -8.77 -2.99 -16.55
N TYR A 22 -8.97 -2.25 -15.47
CA TYR A 22 -9.81 -1.06 -15.40
C TYR A 22 -9.02 0.12 -14.80
N ASP A 23 -9.38 1.34 -15.23
CA ASP A 23 -8.79 2.60 -14.72
C ASP A 23 -9.59 3.21 -13.57
N ALA A 24 -10.87 2.86 -13.44
CA ALA A 24 -11.77 3.43 -12.47
C ALA A 24 -12.60 2.35 -11.75
N MET A 25 -12.85 2.57 -10.46
CA MET A 25 -13.66 1.67 -9.63
C MET A 25 -15.10 1.60 -10.12
N ASP A 26 -15.65 2.71 -10.58
CA ASP A 26 -17.04 2.79 -11.03
C ASP A 26 -17.34 1.90 -12.25
N ASP A 27 -16.31 1.52 -13.04
CA ASP A 27 -16.47 0.68 -14.22
C ASP A 27 -16.66 -0.82 -13.90
N MET A 28 -16.33 -1.25 -12.68
CA MET A 28 -16.28 -2.68 -12.32
C MET A 28 -16.72 -2.97 -10.88
N GLU A 29 -17.32 -2.00 -10.19
CA GLU A 29 -17.64 -2.09 -8.76
C GLU A 29 -18.46 -3.33 -8.39
N GLU A 30 -19.49 -3.66 -9.18
CA GLU A 30 -20.37 -4.80 -8.91
C GLU A 30 -19.56 -6.11 -8.87
N ASP A 31 -18.70 -6.34 -9.86
CA ASP A 31 -17.86 -7.54 -9.95
C ASP A 31 -16.75 -7.54 -8.89
N TRP A 32 -16.18 -6.37 -8.58
CA TRP A 32 -15.18 -6.22 -7.52
C TRP A 32 -15.76 -6.55 -6.16
N ALA A 33 -16.94 -6.00 -5.84
CA ALA A 33 -17.61 -6.20 -4.56
C ALA A 33 -17.91 -7.66 -4.28
N LEU A 34 -18.28 -8.45 -5.30
CA LEU A 34 -18.54 -9.89 -5.16
C LEU A 34 -17.32 -10.67 -4.62
N VAL A 35 -16.10 -10.26 -4.96
CA VAL A 35 -14.87 -10.90 -4.48
C VAL A 35 -14.38 -10.26 -3.18
N ALA A 36 -14.58 -8.95 -3.03
CA ALA A 36 -14.12 -8.18 -1.87
C ALA A 36 -15.01 -8.35 -0.63
N GLU A 37 -16.22 -8.91 -0.78
CA GLU A 37 -17.16 -9.11 0.34
C GLU A 37 -16.54 -9.96 1.45
N GLY A 38 -16.58 -9.46 2.68
CA GLY A 38 -16.01 -10.12 3.86
C GLY A 38 -14.47 -10.16 3.89
N LYS A 39 -13.80 -9.52 2.97
CA LYS A 39 -12.34 -9.36 2.97
C LYS A 39 -11.92 -8.09 3.72
N ASP A 40 -10.63 -7.78 3.71
CA ASP A 40 -10.08 -6.62 4.40
C ASP A 40 -10.63 -5.30 3.82
N ILE A 41 -10.81 -4.30 4.69
CA ILE A 41 -11.36 -2.98 4.33
C ILE A 41 -10.55 -2.27 3.24
N PHE A 42 -9.26 -2.57 3.11
CA PHE A 42 -8.40 -2.01 2.07
C PHE A 42 -8.71 -2.52 0.65
N PHE A 43 -9.58 -3.52 0.52
CA PHE A 43 -10.17 -3.93 -0.75
C PHE A 43 -11.57 -3.33 -0.98
N SER A 44 -12.14 -2.63 -0.01
CA SER A 44 -13.49 -2.08 -0.17
C SER A 44 -13.52 -0.99 -1.26
N PRO A 45 -14.60 -0.92 -2.06
CA PRO A 45 -14.78 0.14 -3.06
C PRO A 45 -14.73 1.53 -2.45
N GLU A 46 -15.24 1.71 -1.22
CA GLU A 46 -15.24 2.99 -0.51
C GLU A 46 -13.83 3.49 -0.26
N PHE A 47 -12.94 2.62 0.26
CA PHE A 47 -11.54 2.97 0.46
C PHE A 47 -10.84 3.27 -0.86
N LEU A 48 -11.00 2.41 -1.86
CA LEU A 48 -10.30 2.52 -3.13
C LEU A 48 -10.73 3.76 -3.94
N ARG A 49 -12.00 4.16 -3.85
CA ARG A 49 -12.47 5.41 -4.43
C ARG A 49 -11.81 6.65 -3.83
N VAL A 50 -11.56 6.66 -2.54
CA VAL A 50 -10.83 7.78 -1.92
C VAL A 50 -9.41 7.85 -2.46
N VAL A 51 -8.72 6.70 -2.54
CA VAL A 51 -7.36 6.64 -3.12
C VAL A 51 -7.34 7.06 -4.59
N GLU A 52 -8.38 6.74 -5.34
CA GLU A 52 -8.53 7.13 -6.74
C GLU A 52 -8.78 8.64 -6.91
N LYS A 53 -9.69 9.21 -6.12
CA LYS A 53 -10.10 10.63 -6.23
C LYS A 53 -9.11 11.58 -5.56
N PHE A 54 -8.41 11.12 -4.53
CA PHE A 54 -7.43 11.88 -3.76
C PHE A 54 -6.09 11.12 -3.69
N PRO A 55 -5.49 10.84 -4.85
CA PRO A 55 -4.30 10.00 -4.90
C PRO A 55 -3.12 10.64 -4.18
N ALA A 56 -2.30 9.82 -3.58
CA ALA A 56 -0.99 10.24 -3.13
C ALA A 56 -0.13 10.68 -4.33
N SER A 57 0.80 11.61 -4.10
CA SER A 57 1.54 12.26 -5.18
C SER A 57 2.23 11.26 -6.12
N GLY A 58 1.93 11.36 -7.40
CA GLY A 58 2.52 10.55 -8.45
C GLY A 58 2.04 9.09 -8.48
N ILE A 59 1.07 8.70 -7.67
CA ILE A 59 0.48 7.35 -7.68
C ILE A 59 -0.78 7.37 -8.54
N LYS A 60 -0.90 6.41 -9.44
CA LYS A 60 -2.08 6.16 -10.25
C LYS A 60 -2.57 4.73 -10.02
N PRO A 61 -3.80 4.55 -9.52
CA PRO A 61 -4.37 3.22 -9.29
C PRO A 61 -4.87 2.59 -10.60
N PHE A 62 -4.85 1.25 -10.63
CA PHE A 62 -5.49 0.41 -11.63
C PHE A 62 -6.05 -0.83 -10.94
N TYR A 63 -7.05 -1.42 -11.55
CA TYR A 63 -7.78 -2.55 -11.00
C TYR A 63 -7.81 -3.70 -11.98
N GLY A 64 -7.64 -4.91 -11.48
CA GLY A 64 -7.74 -6.12 -12.28
C GLY A 64 -8.83 -7.02 -11.73
N ILE A 65 -9.64 -7.61 -12.60
CA ILE A 65 -10.54 -8.69 -12.25
C ILE A 65 -10.14 -9.94 -13.01
N VAL A 66 -10.02 -11.03 -12.28
CA VAL A 66 -9.87 -12.37 -12.84
C VAL A 66 -11.24 -13.02 -12.85
N TYR A 67 -11.68 -13.41 -14.02
CA TYR A 67 -12.91 -14.19 -14.20
C TYR A 67 -12.54 -15.65 -14.42
N ASP A 68 -13.22 -16.55 -13.72
CA ASP A 68 -13.27 -17.98 -14.03
C ASP A 68 -14.52 -18.20 -14.87
N GLU A 69 -14.34 -18.53 -16.15
CA GLU A 69 -15.38 -18.40 -17.17
C GLU A 69 -15.93 -16.94 -17.20
N ASP A 70 -17.16 -16.73 -16.77
CA ASP A 70 -17.80 -15.40 -16.72
C ASP A 70 -18.05 -14.88 -15.28
N ARG A 71 -17.53 -15.57 -14.25
CA ARG A 71 -17.73 -15.21 -12.85
C ARG A 71 -16.49 -14.55 -12.26
N PRO A 72 -16.61 -13.41 -11.57
CA PRO A 72 -15.50 -12.82 -10.83
C PRO A 72 -14.96 -13.80 -9.80
N ALA A 73 -13.67 -14.12 -9.89
CA ALA A 73 -13.02 -15.11 -9.04
C ALA A 73 -11.79 -14.56 -8.31
N GLY A 74 -11.25 -13.44 -8.78
CA GLY A 74 -10.13 -12.75 -8.15
C GLY A 74 -10.09 -11.27 -8.49
N ILE A 75 -9.54 -10.48 -7.59
CA ILE A 75 -9.30 -9.05 -7.75
C ILE A 75 -7.83 -8.74 -7.53
N LEU A 76 -7.32 -7.77 -8.29
CA LEU A 76 -5.95 -7.30 -8.20
C LEU A 76 -5.92 -5.78 -8.17
N TYR A 77 -5.18 -5.24 -7.24
CA TYR A 77 -4.95 -3.82 -7.11
C TYR A 77 -3.54 -3.46 -7.54
N PHE A 78 -3.44 -2.60 -8.52
CA PHE A 78 -2.17 -2.12 -9.02
C PHE A 78 -2.04 -0.62 -8.78
N GLN A 79 -0.81 -0.20 -8.59
CA GLN A 79 -0.44 1.22 -8.59
C GLN A 79 0.71 1.44 -9.57
N SER A 80 0.58 2.43 -10.42
CA SER A 80 1.72 2.89 -11.23
C SER A 80 2.29 4.17 -10.65
N ARG A 81 3.61 4.30 -10.75
CA ARG A 81 4.32 5.47 -10.31
C ARG A 81 5.59 5.68 -11.10
N TYR A 82 5.77 6.90 -11.58
CA TYR A 82 7.03 7.32 -12.17
C TYR A 82 8.07 7.60 -11.08
N VAL A 83 9.13 6.81 -11.06
CA VAL A 83 10.20 6.89 -10.07
C VAL A 83 11.39 7.62 -10.67
N ARG A 84 11.80 8.70 -10.02
CA ARG A 84 13.06 9.39 -10.24
C ARG A 84 14.00 9.04 -9.09
N LEU A 85 14.96 8.19 -9.36
CA LEU A 85 15.81 7.63 -8.30
C LEU A 85 16.51 8.73 -7.49
N ALA A 86 16.93 9.80 -8.16
CA ALA A 86 17.59 10.94 -7.53
C ALA A 86 16.72 11.74 -6.55
N GLU A 87 15.41 11.77 -6.74
CA GLU A 87 14.49 12.51 -5.88
C GLU A 87 14.08 11.71 -4.64
N ASN A 88 14.14 10.38 -4.73
CA ASN A 88 13.72 9.48 -3.66
C ASN A 88 14.87 9.11 -2.70
N LEU A 89 16.13 9.32 -3.09
CA LEU A 89 17.30 9.07 -2.26
C LEU A 89 17.90 10.39 -1.79
N ARG A 90 17.53 10.84 -0.58
CA ARG A 90 18.12 12.06 0.02
C ARG A 90 19.59 11.86 0.45
N ASN A 91 19.93 10.66 0.94
CA ASN A 91 21.29 10.25 1.27
C ASN A 91 21.52 8.81 0.81
N PRO A 92 22.17 8.57 -0.33
CA PRO A 92 22.61 7.22 -0.66
C PRO A 92 23.65 6.81 0.39
N GLY A 93 23.23 5.97 1.34
CA GLY A 93 24.12 5.44 2.38
C GLY A 93 25.21 4.57 1.79
N ASP A 94 26.25 4.31 2.60
CA ASP A 94 27.43 3.52 2.21
C ASP A 94 27.11 2.05 1.83
N GLU A 95 25.91 1.56 2.05
CA GLU A 95 25.49 0.19 1.73
C GLU A 95 25.33 -0.11 0.23
N GLU A 96 25.20 0.92 -0.62
CA GLU A 96 25.14 0.76 -2.08
C GLU A 96 26.53 0.58 -2.75
N GLN A 97 27.59 0.44 -1.97
CA GLN A 97 28.95 0.29 -2.48
C GLN A 97 29.17 -0.95 -3.38
N GLY A 98 28.27 -1.95 -3.31
CA GLY A 98 28.43 -3.19 -4.06
C GLY A 98 28.29 -3.05 -5.57
N ILE A 99 27.32 -2.25 -6.05
CA ILE A 99 26.96 -2.16 -7.48
C ILE A 99 27.80 -1.11 -8.21
N PHE A 100 28.30 -0.08 -7.54
CA PHE A 100 29.03 1.03 -8.13
C PHE A 100 30.53 1.09 -7.75
N ARG A 101 31.11 -0.04 -7.39
CA ARG A 101 32.54 -0.14 -7.06
C ARG A 101 33.39 0.30 -8.26
N GLY A 102 34.15 1.38 -8.11
CA GLY A 102 35.04 1.90 -9.15
C GLY A 102 34.53 3.12 -9.93
N ILE A 103 33.32 3.62 -9.67
CA ILE A 103 32.79 4.83 -10.30
C ILE A 103 33.00 6.03 -9.35
N SER A 104 33.51 7.16 -9.90
CA SER A 104 33.67 8.39 -9.11
C SER A 104 32.33 8.88 -8.54
N SER A 105 32.36 9.57 -7.40
CA SER A 105 31.15 10.07 -6.73
C SER A 105 30.32 11.02 -7.61
N LEU A 106 30.97 11.76 -8.50
CA LEU A 106 30.33 12.64 -9.48
C LEU A 106 29.60 11.84 -10.57
N MET A 107 30.28 10.81 -11.13
CA MET A 107 29.67 9.93 -12.12
C MET A 107 28.52 9.12 -11.52
N ARG A 108 28.65 8.63 -10.28
CA ARG A 108 27.58 7.95 -9.53
C ARG A 108 26.33 8.83 -9.40
N LYS A 109 26.51 10.09 -8.97
CA LYS A 109 25.41 11.06 -8.88
C LYS A 109 24.77 11.35 -10.24
N ALA A 110 25.55 11.42 -11.31
CA ALA A 110 25.03 11.63 -12.66
C ALA A 110 24.24 10.42 -13.15
N VAL A 111 24.71 9.19 -12.92
CA VAL A 111 24.01 7.94 -13.27
C VAL A 111 22.69 7.82 -12.48
N VAL A 112 22.73 8.00 -11.17
CA VAL A 112 21.51 7.95 -10.32
C VAL A 112 20.49 9.00 -10.77
N ARG A 113 20.92 10.20 -11.17
CA ARG A 113 20.04 11.25 -11.69
C ARG A 113 19.40 10.92 -13.03
N SER A 114 20.00 10.05 -13.83
CA SER A 114 19.48 9.66 -15.14
C SER A 114 18.56 8.44 -15.09
N ILE A 115 18.51 7.72 -13.96
CA ILE A 115 17.64 6.55 -13.82
C ILE A 115 16.24 7.01 -13.46
N ASN A 116 15.37 6.96 -14.45
CA ASN A 116 13.96 7.27 -14.34
C ASN A 116 13.16 6.17 -15.02
N PHE A 117 12.13 5.65 -14.36
CA PHE A 117 11.29 4.61 -14.94
C PHE A 117 9.91 4.59 -14.29
N GLU A 118 8.95 4.11 -15.04
CA GLU A 118 7.63 3.79 -14.52
C GLU A 118 7.70 2.46 -13.76
N THR A 119 7.20 2.45 -12.53
CA THR A 119 7.07 1.25 -11.70
C THR A 119 5.61 0.87 -11.61
N VAL A 120 5.30 -0.39 -11.86
CA VAL A 120 3.99 -0.98 -11.60
C VAL A 120 4.09 -1.86 -10.36
N VAL A 121 3.24 -1.61 -9.39
CA VAL A 121 3.20 -2.37 -8.14
C VAL A 121 1.87 -3.10 -8.04
N CYS A 122 1.89 -4.42 -7.99
CA CYS A 122 0.76 -5.20 -7.50
C CYS A 122 0.79 -5.13 -5.96
N GLY A 123 -0.05 -4.26 -5.42
CA GLY A 123 -0.06 -3.91 -4.00
C GLY A 123 -0.39 -2.46 -3.76
N ASN A 124 -0.58 -2.10 -2.50
CA ASN A 124 -0.84 -0.74 -2.08
C ASN A 124 0.42 -0.13 -1.45
N LEU A 125 0.96 0.92 -2.05
CA LEU A 125 2.16 1.61 -1.55
C LEU A 125 1.91 2.40 -0.26
N MET A 126 0.66 2.77 0.01
CA MET A 126 0.30 3.60 1.16
C MET A 126 0.09 2.79 2.44
N VAL A 127 -0.12 1.49 2.33
CA VAL A 127 -0.33 0.59 3.48
C VAL A 127 0.55 -0.64 3.38
N THR A 128 0.97 -1.16 4.54
CA THR A 128 1.75 -2.39 4.63
C THR A 128 0.81 -3.58 4.83
N GLY A 129 0.93 -4.60 4.00
CA GLY A 129 0.11 -5.80 4.05
C GLY A 129 -0.22 -6.35 2.66
N ARG A 130 -0.83 -7.54 2.64
CA ARG A 130 -1.22 -8.26 1.42
C ARG A 130 -2.46 -7.64 0.77
N TYR A 131 -2.34 -6.42 0.27
CA TYR A 131 -3.44 -5.68 -0.37
C TYR A 131 -3.24 -5.52 -1.88
N GLY A 132 -2.49 -6.43 -2.50
CA GLY A 132 -2.29 -6.46 -3.94
C GLY A 132 -3.29 -7.33 -4.67
N PHE A 133 -3.78 -8.38 -4.03
CA PHE A 133 -4.71 -9.32 -4.65
C PHE A 133 -5.52 -10.10 -3.61
N CYS A 134 -6.67 -10.55 -4.05
CA CYS A 134 -7.53 -11.45 -3.29
C CYS A 134 -8.29 -12.36 -4.26
N PHE A 135 -8.49 -13.61 -3.88
CA PHE A 135 -9.21 -14.60 -4.68
C PHE A 135 -10.30 -15.28 -3.86
N ASN A 136 -11.25 -15.86 -4.55
CA ASN A 136 -12.23 -16.77 -3.96
C ASN A 136 -11.55 -18.07 -3.54
N ASP A 137 -12.08 -18.72 -2.52
CA ASP A 137 -11.53 -19.96 -1.95
C ASP A 137 -11.55 -21.16 -2.93
N THR A 138 -12.26 -21.02 -4.04
CA THR A 138 -12.32 -22.04 -5.12
C THR A 138 -11.02 -22.14 -5.94
N ILE A 139 -10.17 -21.11 -5.89
CA ILE A 139 -8.90 -21.08 -6.64
C ILE A 139 -7.77 -21.53 -5.73
N ALA A 140 -7.05 -22.58 -6.11
CA ALA A 140 -5.91 -23.10 -5.35
C ALA A 140 -4.78 -22.07 -5.24
N ARG A 141 -4.02 -22.08 -4.13
CA ARG A 141 -2.96 -21.07 -3.86
C ARG A 141 -1.93 -20.97 -4.98
N ASP A 142 -1.48 -22.09 -5.50
CA ASP A 142 -0.49 -22.11 -6.58
C ASP A 142 -1.05 -21.45 -7.84
N GLU A 143 -2.32 -21.70 -8.13
CA GLU A 143 -3.03 -21.10 -9.24
C GLU A 143 -3.26 -19.60 -9.04
N GLN A 144 -3.54 -19.16 -7.80
CA GLN A 144 -3.65 -17.74 -7.45
C GLN A 144 -2.35 -17.00 -7.80
N PHE A 145 -1.20 -17.53 -7.40
CA PHE A 145 0.09 -16.89 -7.68
C PHE A 145 0.40 -16.84 -9.18
N TYR A 146 0.11 -17.92 -9.90
CA TYR A 146 0.20 -17.94 -11.36
C TYR A 146 -0.66 -16.85 -12.01
N LEU A 147 -1.91 -16.69 -11.57
CA LEU A 147 -2.81 -15.65 -12.06
C LEU A 147 -2.31 -14.24 -11.74
N VAL A 148 -1.70 -14.02 -10.56
CA VAL A 148 -1.05 -12.75 -10.22
C VAL A 148 0.08 -12.42 -11.18
N ILE A 149 0.97 -13.38 -11.46
CA ILE A 149 2.07 -13.19 -12.45
C ILE A 149 1.50 -12.86 -13.83
N LYS A 150 0.50 -13.62 -14.29
CA LYS A 150 -0.15 -13.36 -15.59
C LYS A 150 -0.84 -11.99 -15.62
N SER A 151 -1.42 -11.57 -14.53
CA SER A 151 -2.03 -10.23 -14.42
C SER A 151 -0.99 -9.11 -14.57
N THR A 152 0.26 -9.32 -14.13
CA THR A 152 1.32 -8.34 -14.36
C THR A 152 1.70 -8.21 -15.83
N GLU A 153 1.61 -9.29 -16.61
CA GLU A 153 1.81 -9.22 -18.07
C GLU A 153 0.67 -8.44 -18.75
N VAL A 154 -0.56 -8.65 -18.28
CA VAL A 154 -1.76 -7.97 -18.84
C VAL A 154 -1.71 -6.48 -18.54
N ILE A 155 -1.42 -6.07 -17.30
CA ILE A 155 -1.31 -4.64 -16.95
C ILE A 155 -0.15 -3.97 -17.70
N ASN A 156 0.98 -4.65 -17.89
CA ASN A 156 2.08 -4.12 -18.69
C ASN A 156 1.68 -3.85 -20.14
N LYS A 157 1.00 -4.77 -20.78
CA LYS A 157 0.47 -4.58 -22.14
C LYS A 157 -0.53 -3.43 -22.20
N TYR A 158 -1.43 -3.36 -21.22
CA TYR A 158 -2.44 -2.31 -21.11
C TYR A 158 -1.80 -0.92 -20.99
N LEU A 159 -0.81 -0.76 -20.11
CA LEU A 159 -0.09 0.50 -19.92
C LEU A 159 0.73 0.88 -21.16
N THR A 160 1.39 -0.09 -21.79
CA THR A 160 2.13 0.14 -23.04
C THR A 160 1.21 0.64 -24.14
N GLY A 161 -0.01 0.14 -24.23
CA GLY A 161 -1.03 0.64 -25.14
C GLY A 161 -1.49 2.08 -24.85
N LYS A 162 -1.17 2.61 -23.68
CA LYS A 162 -1.39 4.01 -23.26
C LYS A 162 -0.11 4.86 -23.26
N ASP A 163 0.92 4.43 -23.98
CA ASP A 163 2.26 5.06 -24.04
C ASP A 163 2.99 5.13 -22.68
N ILE A 164 2.57 4.35 -21.69
CA ILE A 164 3.24 4.18 -20.41
C ILE A 164 4.08 2.89 -20.50
N LYS A 165 5.42 3.02 -20.39
CA LYS A 165 6.34 1.88 -20.51
C LYS A 165 6.89 1.52 -19.13
N PRO A 166 6.36 0.49 -18.46
CA PRO A 166 6.90 0.05 -17.18
C PRO A 166 8.33 -0.45 -17.31
N GLY A 167 9.22 0.08 -16.49
CA GLY A 167 10.60 -0.37 -16.37
C GLY A 167 10.82 -1.35 -15.23
N LEU A 168 9.87 -1.41 -14.27
CA LEU A 168 9.91 -2.31 -13.14
C LEU A 168 8.49 -2.75 -12.77
N VAL A 169 8.34 -4.04 -12.47
CA VAL A 169 7.13 -4.61 -11.90
C VAL A 169 7.45 -5.20 -10.53
N LEU A 170 6.68 -4.83 -9.53
CA LEU A 170 6.79 -5.32 -8.16
C LEU A 170 5.49 -6.02 -7.74
N ILE A 171 5.63 -7.16 -7.08
CA ILE A 171 4.55 -7.79 -6.33
C ILE A 171 4.98 -7.69 -4.87
N LYS A 172 4.19 -6.99 -4.03
CA LYS A 172 4.63 -6.67 -2.66
C LYS A 172 3.81 -7.38 -1.59
N ASP A 173 4.46 -7.53 -0.44
CA ASP A 173 3.84 -7.93 0.83
C ASP A 173 3.13 -9.30 0.78
N PHE A 174 3.78 -10.30 0.23
CA PHE A 174 3.34 -11.69 0.32
C PHE A 174 4.20 -12.48 1.31
N PHE A 175 3.65 -13.53 1.88
CA PHE A 175 4.40 -14.44 2.73
C PHE A 175 5.16 -15.48 1.92
N GLU A 176 6.17 -16.09 2.52
CA GLU A 176 6.98 -17.10 1.82
C GLU A 176 6.17 -18.32 1.41
N GLU A 177 5.22 -18.69 2.26
CA GLU A 177 4.28 -19.79 2.00
C GLU A 177 3.25 -19.51 0.90
N ASP A 178 3.08 -18.25 0.50
CA ASP A 178 2.19 -17.88 -0.61
C ASP A 178 2.86 -18.07 -1.98
N VAL A 179 4.20 -18.18 -2.01
CA VAL A 179 4.97 -18.35 -3.24
C VAL A 179 5.22 -19.84 -3.42
N PRO A 180 4.76 -20.44 -4.52
CA PRO A 180 5.05 -21.83 -4.82
C PRO A 180 6.56 -22.10 -4.83
N SER A 181 6.98 -23.23 -4.27
CA SER A 181 8.39 -23.57 -4.10
C SER A 181 9.13 -23.76 -5.42
N GLU A 182 8.42 -24.19 -6.48
CA GLU A 182 8.97 -24.40 -7.83
C GLU A 182 7.90 -24.15 -8.89
N GLY A 183 8.30 -23.55 -10.03
CA GLY A 183 7.40 -23.33 -11.15
C GLY A 183 8.02 -22.47 -12.25
N GLU A 184 7.56 -22.67 -13.49
CA GLU A 184 8.04 -21.92 -14.65
C GLU A 184 7.64 -20.43 -14.62
N TYR A 185 6.63 -20.08 -13.84
CA TYR A 185 6.09 -18.72 -13.73
C TYR A 185 7.01 -17.76 -12.97
N HIS A 186 8.04 -18.26 -12.27
CA HIS A 186 9.06 -17.41 -11.63
C HIS A 186 10.08 -16.82 -12.62
N LYS A 187 10.07 -17.26 -13.88
CA LYS A 187 10.99 -16.74 -14.90
C LYS A 187 10.82 -15.23 -15.04
N GLY A 188 11.89 -14.48 -14.78
CA GLY A 188 11.91 -13.03 -14.88
C GLY A 188 11.61 -12.27 -13.58
N PHE A 189 11.23 -12.95 -12.49
CA PHE A 189 11.07 -12.36 -11.19
C PHE A 189 12.19 -12.77 -10.24
N THR A 190 12.62 -11.82 -9.40
CA THR A 190 13.60 -12.07 -8.33
C THR A 190 12.95 -11.78 -6.98
N LYS A 191 12.97 -12.77 -6.08
CA LYS A 191 12.50 -12.62 -4.71
C LYS A 191 13.52 -11.79 -3.92
N PHE A 192 13.04 -10.81 -3.17
CA PHE A 192 13.86 -10.06 -2.22
C PHE A 192 13.06 -9.72 -0.97
N SER A 193 13.76 -9.53 0.13
CA SER A 193 13.19 -9.11 1.40
C SER A 193 13.79 -7.76 1.78
N VAL A 194 12.95 -6.79 2.21
CA VAL A 194 13.42 -5.44 2.55
C VAL A 194 13.68 -5.35 4.05
N GLN A 195 12.65 -5.32 4.86
CA GLN A 195 12.76 -5.20 6.30
C GLN A 195 11.94 -6.31 6.98
N PRO A 196 12.41 -6.85 8.12
CA PRO A 196 11.63 -7.83 8.86
C PRO A 196 10.35 -7.21 9.40
N LYS A 197 9.27 -7.96 9.38
CA LYS A 197 8.03 -7.59 10.07
C LYS A 197 8.27 -7.62 11.58
N MET A 198 7.78 -6.60 12.27
CA MET A 198 7.69 -6.57 13.71
C MET A 198 6.29 -6.98 14.12
N ILE A 199 6.14 -8.20 14.60
CA ILE A 199 4.86 -8.77 15.03
C ILE A 199 4.90 -8.91 16.55
N LEU A 200 3.89 -8.38 17.23
CA LEU A 200 3.63 -8.62 18.63
C LEU A 200 2.43 -9.58 18.74
N GLU A 201 2.70 -10.81 19.13
CA GLU A 201 1.64 -11.75 19.48
C GLU A 201 1.08 -11.38 20.85
N MET A 202 -0.24 -11.15 20.90
CA MET A 202 -0.91 -10.80 22.15
C MET A 202 -1.13 -12.06 22.96
N ASP A 203 -0.56 -12.10 24.18
CA ASP A 203 -0.80 -13.21 25.10
C ASP A 203 -2.29 -13.18 25.54
N PRO A 204 -3.01 -14.29 25.43
CA PRO A 204 -4.43 -14.37 25.86
C PRO A 204 -4.67 -14.01 27.33
N SER A 205 -3.66 -14.07 28.17
CA SER A 205 -3.74 -13.69 29.60
C SER A 205 -3.67 -12.18 29.83
N TRP A 206 -3.31 -11.38 28.83
CA TRP A 206 -3.26 -9.93 28.98
C TRP A 206 -4.65 -9.33 28.76
N HIS A 207 -5.25 -8.84 29.82
CA HIS A 207 -6.56 -8.18 29.80
C HIS A 207 -6.45 -6.65 29.87
N THR A 208 -5.30 -6.15 30.36
CA THR A 208 -5.02 -4.74 30.54
C THR A 208 -3.65 -4.37 29.98
N PHE A 209 -3.43 -3.07 29.79
CA PHE A 209 -2.11 -2.58 29.39
C PHE A 209 -1.05 -2.80 30.47
N ASP A 210 -1.44 -2.84 31.74
CA ASP A 210 -0.53 -3.13 32.85
C ASP A 210 -0.03 -4.58 32.80
N ASP A 211 -0.88 -5.54 32.41
CA ASP A 211 -0.45 -6.95 32.23
C ASP A 211 0.66 -7.03 31.17
N TYR A 212 0.48 -6.31 30.06
CA TYR A 212 1.51 -6.21 29.01
C TYR A 212 2.80 -5.55 29.54
N LEU A 213 2.69 -4.46 30.32
CA LEU A 213 3.86 -3.82 30.92
C LEU A 213 4.60 -4.76 31.87
N ASP A 214 3.87 -5.56 32.64
CA ASP A 214 4.46 -6.49 33.61
C ASP A 214 5.13 -7.68 32.95
N ALA A 215 4.68 -8.10 31.76
CA ALA A 215 5.36 -9.09 30.94
C ALA A 215 6.66 -8.58 30.30
N MET A 216 6.86 -7.27 30.21
CA MET A 216 8.09 -6.71 29.66
C MET A 216 9.30 -6.93 30.57
N LYS A 217 10.49 -7.11 29.96
CA LYS A 217 11.76 -7.01 30.70
C LYS A 217 11.83 -5.65 31.41
N SER A 218 12.34 -5.65 32.67
CA SER A 218 12.41 -4.48 33.56
C SER A 218 12.88 -3.19 32.85
N LYS A 219 13.94 -3.27 32.03
CA LYS A 219 14.49 -2.13 31.28
C LYS A 219 13.42 -1.45 30.38
N TYR A 220 12.61 -2.22 29.67
CA TYR A 220 11.60 -1.69 28.75
C TYR A 220 10.36 -1.21 29.50
N ARG A 221 9.95 -1.93 30.56
CA ARG A 221 8.87 -1.52 31.46
C ARG A 221 9.15 -0.16 32.11
N VAL A 222 10.37 0.06 32.61
CA VAL A 222 10.79 1.35 33.19
C VAL A 222 10.74 2.46 32.13
N ARG A 223 11.19 2.19 30.90
CA ARG A 223 11.10 3.16 29.80
C ARG A 223 9.67 3.53 29.47
N ALA A 224 8.77 2.55 29.37
CA ALA A 224 7.36 2.76 29.10
C ALA A 224 6.70 3.60 30.20
N ARG A 225 6.89 3.24 31.49
CA ARG A 225 6.36 4.00 32.62
C ARG A 225 6.90 5.43 32.68
N ASN A 226 8.18 5.64 32.36
CA ASN A 226 8.75 6.98 32.27
C ASN A 226 8.17 7.80 31.11
N ALA A 227 7.89 7.17 29.95
CA ALA A 227 7.24 7.83 28.84
C ALA A 227 5.82 8.28 29.21
N ILE A 228 5.04 7.39 29.83
CA ILE A 228 3.69 7.70 30.35
C ILE A 228 3.75 8.87 31.34
N LYS A 229 4.67 8.84 32.30
CA LYS A 229 4.82 9.95 33.25
C LYS A 229 5.18 11.27 32.58
N LYS A 230 6.03 11.26 31.55
CA LYS A 230 6.41 12.45 30.78
C LYS A 230 5.29 13.00 29.91
N SER A 231 4.30 12.17 29.55
CA SER A 231 3.15 12.56 28.74
C SER A 231 1.91 12.94 29.57
N ALA A 232 2.05 13.13 30.88
CA ALA A 232 0.93 13.46 31.78
C ALA A 232 0.20 14.76 31.43
N ASP A 233 0.87 15.69 30.75
CA ASP A 233 0.29 16.96 30.25
C ASP A 233 -0.26 16.88 28.82
N ILE A 234 -0.35 15.67 28.26
CA ILE A 234 -0.93 15.41 26.93
C ILE A 234 -2.35 14.88 27.11
N THR A 235 -3.30 15.56 26.48
CA THR A 235 -4.70 15.10 26.42
C THR A 235 -4.93 14.35 25.12
N ARG A 236 -5.58 13.19 25.20
CA ARG A 236 -6.01 12.39 24.05
C ARG A 236 -7.48 12.69 23.74
N VAL A 237 -7.77 12.98 22.47
CA VAL A 237 -9.12 13.24 21.97
C VAL A 237 -9.37 12.36 20.74
N ILE A 238 -10.53 11.73 20.67
CA ILE A 238 -10.97 10.98 19.49
C ILE A 238 -11.78 11.96 18.64
N PHE A 239 -11.37 12.11 17.39
CA PHE A 239 -12.05 12.95 16.42
C PHE A 239 -13.10 12.18 15.65
N ASP A 240 -14.23 12.80 15.41
CA ASP A 240 -15.20 12.40 14.40
C ASP A 240 -14.87 13.02 13.02
N GLU A 241 -15.70 12.76 12.03
CA GLU A 241 -15.53 13.26 10.66
C GLU A 241 -15.54 14.79 10.60
N THR A 242 -16.40 15.44 11.39
CA THR A 242 -16.50 16.92 11.47
C THR A 242 -15.26 17.52 12.09
N ASP A 243 -14.75 16.91 13.16
CA ASP A 243 -13.51 17.34 13.81
C ASP A 243 -12.32 17.25 12.86
N ILE A 244 -12.22 16.13 12.10
CA ILE A 244 -11.15 15.93 11.10
C ILE A 244 -11.22 17.00 10.02
N ALA A 245 -12.41 17.29 9.50
CA ALA A 245 -12.62 18.31 8.48
C ALA A 245 -12.22 19.71 9.00
N ASN A 246 -12.64 20.06 10.22
CA ASN A 246 -12.33 21.35 10.84
C ASN A 246 -10.83 21.55 11.13
N HIS A 247 -10.08 20.45 11.32
CA HIS A 247 -8.65 20.49 11.64
C HIS A 247 -7.76 20.02 10.48
N ARG A 248 -8.31 19.89 9.28
CA ARG A 248 -7.62 19.35 8.09
C ARG A 248 -6.23 19.94 7.84
N GLU A 249 -6.09 21.27 7.94
CA GLU A 249 -4.82 21.96 7.70
C GLU A 249 -3.78 21.61 8.78
N THR A 250 -4.19 21.55 10.03
CA THR A 250 -3.31 21.17 11.15
C THR A 250 -2.87 19.71 11.03
N ILE A 251 -3.80 18.82 10.72
CA ILE A 251 -3.53 17.40 10.50
C ILE A 251 -2.53 17.23 9.34
N HIS A 252 -2.78 17.89 8.22
CA HIS A 252 -1.87 17.83 7.08
C HIS A 252 -0.48 18.41 7.38
N SER A 253 -0.41 19.52 8.13
CA SER A 253 0.87 20.08 8.58
C SER A 253 1.65 19.14 9.47
N LEU A 254 1.01 18.47 10.43
CA LEU A 254 1.64 17.47 11.28
C LEU A 254 2.13 16.26 10.48
N TYR A 255 1.34 15.77 9.52
CA TYR A 255 1.75 14.74 8.58
C TYR A 255 3.00 15.18 7.79
N ARG A 256 3.01 16.40 7.24
CA ARG A 256 4.13 16.94 6.47
C ARG A 256 5.40 17.06 7.30
N ASN A 257 5.29 17.43 8.56
CA ASN A 257 6.45 17.52 9.46
C ASN A 257 7.19 16.18 9.58
N VAL A 258 6.47 15.07 9.61
CA VAL A 258 7.06 13.73 9.65
C VAL A 258 7.57 13.31 8.26
N SER A 259 6.72 13.48 7.26
CA SER A 259 7.01 13.07 5.88
C SER A 259 8.22 13.80 5.29
N ASP A 260 8.38 15.10 5.57
CA ASP A 260 9.49 15.92 5.04
C ASP A 260 10.84 15.63 5.73
N GLN A 261 10.82 15.00 6.90
CA GLN A 261 12.03 14.60 7.63
C GLN A 261 12.46 13.16 7.34
N ALA A 262 11.65 12.37 6.63
CA ALA A 262 11.99 11.01 6.28
C ALA A 262 13.15 10.98 5.27
N ASP A 263 14.12 10.08 5.47
CA ASP A 263 15.25 9.87 4.56
C ASP A 263 14.79 9.36 3.19
N PHE A 264 13.74 8.55 3.18
CA PHE A 264 13.05 8.06 2.01
C PHE A 264 11.56 8.31 2.13
N ASN A 265 10.98 8.96 1.13
CA ASN A 265 9.55 9.18 1.04
C ASN A 265 9.05 8.81 -0.36
N ALA A 266 8.32 7.71 -0.45
CA ALA A 266 7.80 7.24 -1.71
C ALA A 266 6.70 8.15 -2.28
N PHE A 267 5.91 8.83 -1.44
CA PHE A 267 4.78 9.65 -1.87
C PHE A 267 4.38 10.64 -0.78
N ILE A 268 3.59 11.65 -1.16
CA ILE A 268 2.94 12.57 -0.25
C ILE A 268 1.43 12.37 -0.36
N LEU A 269 0.75 12.18 0.76
CA LEU A 269 -0.70 12.09 0.80
C LEU A 269 -1.35 13.41 0.39
N HIS A 270 -2.47 13.33 -0.31
CA HIS A 270 -3.28 14.50 -0.64
C HIS A 270 -3.78 15.18 0.65
N GLN A 271 -3.88 16.52 0.67
CA GLN A 271 -4.27 17.26 1.87
C GLN A 271 -5.65 16.88 2.43
N ASN A 272 -6.55 16.42 1.59
CA ASN A 272 -7.89 15.99 1.97
C ASN A 272 -7.96 14.49 2.30
N TYR A 273 -6.84 13.76 2.25
CA TYR A 273 -6.84 12.31 2.39
C TYR A 273 -7.51 11.85 3.69
N PHE A 274 -7.09 12.39 4.83
CA PHE A 274 -7.62 11.97 6.15
C PHE A 274 -9.10 12.32 6.33
N GLU A 275 -9.55 13.46 5.82
CA GLU A 275 -10.95 13.85 5.80
C GLU A 275 -11.78 12.86 4.97
N LYS A 276 -11.37 12.62 3.73
CA LYS A 276 -12.13 11.79 2.79
C LYS A 276 -12.10 10.30 3.14
N ILE A 277 -11.02 9.80 3.73
CA ILE A 277 -10.96 8.44 4.22
C ILE A 277 -11.87 8.26 5.45
N SER A 278 -11.94 9.26 6.32
CA SER A 278 -12.85 9.25 7.47
C SER A 278 -14.32 9.23 7.03
N GLU A 279 -14.71 10.05 6.06
CA GLU A 279 -16.05 10.05 5.47
C GLU A 279 -16.40 8.68 4.85
N ALA A 280 -15.45 8.06 4.16
CA ALA A 280 -15.68 6.78 3.46
C ALA A 280 -15.75 5.59 4.42
N LEU A 281 -14.93 5.55 5.45
CA LEU A 281 -14.82 4.40 6.35
C LEU A 281 -15.68 4.54 7.62
N GLY A 282 -16.07 5.76 7.99
CA GLY A 282 -16.93 6.04 9.14
C GLY A 282 -16.43 5.36 10.42
N LYS A 283 -17.28 4.56 11.05
CA LYS A 283 -16.98 3.82 12.29
C LYS A 283 -15.82 2.81 12.18
N ASN A 284 -15.44 2.43 10.97
CA ASN A 284 -14.33 1.52 10.72
C ASN A 284 -12.96 2.22 10.78
N MET A 285 -12.94 3.54 10.90
CA MET A 285 -11.75 4.34 11.13
C MET A 285 -11.77 4.97 12.50
N ARG A 286 -10.66 4.91 13.20
CA ARG A 286 -10.50 5.60 14.47
C ARG A 286 -9.40 6.65 14.34
N PHE A 287 -9.74 7.91 14.51
CA PHE A 287 -8.80 9.01 14.46
C PHE A 287 -8.56 9.59 15.86
N THR A 288 -7.34 9.44 16.37
CA THR A 288 -6.95 9.86 17.72
C THR A 288 -5.97 11.02 17.63
N THR A 289 -6.26 12.11 18.32
CA THR A 289 -5.40 13.29 18.39
C THR A 289 -4.82 13.47 19.77
N TYR A 290 -3.65 14.07 19.84
CA TYR A 290 -2.93 14.36 21.06
C TYR A 290 -2.67 15.86 21.19
N TRP A 291 -3.04 16.41 22.33
CA TRP A 291 -3.04 17.84 22.58
C TRP A 291 -2.16 18.19 23.76
N ARG A 292 -1.41 19.26 23.64
CA ARG A 292 -0.58 19.82 24.70
C ARG A 292 -0.75 21.33 24.73
N LYS A 293 -1.14 21.90 25.88
CA LYS A 293 -1.35 23.34 26.05
C LYS A 293 -2.25 23.96 24.99
N GLY A 294 -3.37 23.29 24.66
CA GLY A 294 -4.34 23.75 23.67
C GLY A 294 -3.91 23.63 22.20
N ARG A 295 -2.78 22.97 21.90
CA ARG A 295 -2.32 22.74 20.54
C ARG A 295 -2.29 21.24 20.22
N MET A 296 -2.77 20.87 19.06
CA MET A 296 -2.59 19.52 18.54
C MET A 296 -1.10 19.30 18.23
N VAL A 297 -0.50 18.26 18.79
CA VAL A 297 0.93 17.95 18.64
C VAL A 297 1.19 16.67 17.88
N ALA A 298 0.21 15.77 17.82
CA ALA A 298 0.28 14.51 17.08
C ALA A 298 -1.12 13.97 16.81
N PHE A 299 -1.19 13.01 15.90
CA PHE A 299 -2.37 12.18 15.69
C PHE A 299 -1.94 10.75 15.33
N PHE A 300 -2.90 9.83 15.43
CA PHE A 300 -2.77 8.42 15.07
C PHE A 300 -4.10 7.93 14.48
N THR A 301 -4.03 7.16 13.41
CA THR A 301 -5.18 6.55 12.76
C THR A 301 -4.83 5.17 12.23
#